data_e49199410ce1d940a886254e6de73a22
#
_entry.id   e49199410ce1d940a886254e6de73a22
#
_cell.length_a   1.000
_cell.length_b   1.000
_cell.length_c   1.000
_cell.angle_alpha   90.00
_cell.angle_beta   90.00
_cell.angle_gamma   90.00
#
_symmetry.space_group_name_H-M   'P 1'
#
loop_
_entity.id
_entity.type
_entity.pdbx_description
1 polymer ?
#
loop_
_entity_poly.entity_id
_entity_poly.type
_entity_poly.pdbx_seq_one_letter_code
_entity_poly.pdbx_strand_id
1 'polypeptide(L)'
;FKSEHPMYDIEDNKYSSERFQTLEIRGRYHITKKVQLFVFAPLGFHEQIDHGLKSFVSGIGDVSTIANVTLFNSGDSLNKTWKNNVQIGGGIKWPTGKYKELNAEQQLNPNLQLGTGSTDIILDFIHTIRHRKVGLNTNILYQFNNVNSNHFKFGNKCSVNTNFFYWKTIQSYSLLPSIGIHYENNQYNKHYKTVLNTSGGQSLQTSLGIDLYLRRVSIGVNTQVPIYQSNHLIDNNFKHNIHLLYNF
;
A
#
# COMPACT_ATOMS: atom_id res chain seq x y z
N PHE A 1 -9.28 -1.36 -8.22
CA PHE A 1 -7.88 -1.17 -8.61
C PHE A 1 -7.72 -1.81 -9.99
N LYS A 2 -7.50 -1.03 -11.03
CA LYS A 2 -7.22 -1.53 -12.37
C LYS A 2 -5.82 -1.04 -12.71
N SER A 3 -4.82 -1.91 -12.66
CA SER A 3 -3.55 -1.70 -13.32
C SER A 3 -3.51 -2.64 -14.52
N GLU A 4 -3.46 -2.10 -15.70
CA GLU A 4 -3.19 -2.87 -16.92
C GLU A 4 -1.68 -2.76 -17.13
N HIS A 5 -1.00 -3.87 -17.15
CA HIS A 5 0.44 -3.95 -17.40
C HIS A 5 0.64 -4.67 -18.74
N PRO A 6 0.97 -3.98 -19.81
CA PRO A 6 1.46 -4.68 -21.00
C PRO A 6 2.88 -5.16 -20.72
N MET A 7 3.06 -6.47 -20.62
CA MET A 7 4.38 -7.08 -20.76
C MET A 7 4.70 -7.20 -22.24
N TYR A 8 5.77 -6.54 -22.67
CA TYR A 8 6.29 -6.72 -24.01
C TYR A 8 7.07 -8.04 -24.08
N ASP A 9 6.53 -9.03 -24.75
CA ASP A 9 7.31 -10.16 -25.21
C ASP A 9 7.89 -9.82 -26.59
N ILE A 10 9.22 -9.75 -26.69
CA ILE A 10 9.94 -9.24 -27.86
C ILE A 10 9.75 -10.15 -29.08
N GLU A 11 9.34 -11.41 -28.90
CA GLU A 11 9.21 -12.36 -30.00
C GLU A 11 7.82 -12.47 -30.63
N ASP A 12 6.72 -12.07 -29.97
CA ASP A 12 5.37 -12.40 -30.48
C ASP A 12 4.36 -11.25 -30.56
N ASN A 13 4.72 -10.01 -30.27
CA ASN A 13 3.80 -8.85 -30.32
C ASN A 13 2.48 -9.02 -29.52
N LYS A 14 2.47 -9.84 -28.48
CA LYS A 14 1.30 -10.11 -27.64
C LYS A 14 1.45 -9.43 -26.29
N TYR A 15 0.42 -8.68 -25.91
CA TYR A 15 0.34 -7.98 -24.63
C TYR A 15 -0.21 -8.92 -23.56
N SER A 16 0.49 -9.03 -22.43
CA SER A 16 -0.08 -9.54 -21.19
C SER A 16 -0.69 -8.38 -20.41
N SER A 17 -1.89 -8.53 -19.89
CA SER A 17 -2.54 -7.51 -19.06
C SER A 17 -2.87 -8.08 -17.69
N GLU A 18 -2.56 -7.32 -16.64
CA GLU A 18 -2.84 -7.69 -15.25
C GLU A 18 -3.77 -6.66 -14.62
N ARG A 19 -4.77 -7.15 -13.90
CA ARG A 19 -5.73 -6.33 -13.16
C ARG A 19 -5.77 -6.75 -11.71
N PHE A 20 -5.44 -5.83 -10.82
CA PHE A 20 -5.48 -6.04 -9.38
C PHE A 20 -6.60 -5.23 -8.76
N GLN A 21 -7.50 -5.91 -8.04
CA GLN A 21 -8.50 -5.28 -7.19
C GLN A 21 -8.30 -5.78 -5.78
N THR A 22 -8.26 -4.88 -4.81
CA THR A 22 -8.08 -5.24 -3.40
C THR A 22 -9.09 -4.49 -2.55
N LEU A 23 -9.86 -5.24 -1.75
CA LEU A 23 -10.63 -4.72 -0.64
C LEU A 23 -9.81 -4.93 0.62
N GLU A 24 -9.36 -3.85 1.27
CA GLU A 24 -8.57 -3.94 2.49
C GLU A 24 -9.41 -3.54 3.70
N ILE A 25 -9.53 -4.47 4.65
CA ILE A 25 -10.15 -4.21 5.95
C ILE A 25 -9.05 -3.72 6.88
N ARG A 26 -9.24 -2.53 7.47
CA ARG A 26 -8.28 -1.93 8.40
C ARG A 26 -8.90 -1.78 9.78
N GLY A 27 -8.19 -2.27 10.78
CA GLY A 27 -8.51 -2.07 12.20
C GLY A 27 -7.45 -1.20 12.87
N ARG A 28 -7.90 -0.29 13.76
CA ARG A 28 -7.01 0.48 14.62
C ARG A 28 -7.52 0.40 16.06
N TYR A 29 -6.66 -0.01 16.95
CA TYR A 29 -6.96 -0.13 18.37
C TYR A 29 -5.93 0.63 19.20
N HIS A 30 -6.39 1.45 20.15
CA HIS A 30 -5.52 2.16 21.09
C HIS A 30 -5.30 1.31 22.33
N ILE A 31 -4.12 0.67 22.42
CA ILE A 31 -3.72 -0.11 23.61
C ILE A 31 -3.53 0.84 24.79
N THR A 32 -2.89 1.96 24.55
CA THR A 32 -2.72 3.05 25.51
C THR A 32 -2.87 4.41 24.78
N LYS A 33 -2.80 5.53 25.53
CA LYS A 33 -2.78 6.88 24.90
C LYS A 33 -1.61 7.10 23.94
N LYS A 34 -0.53 6.30 24.06
CA LYS A 34 0.68 6.42 23.24
C LYS A 34 0.88 5.27 22.29
N VAL A 35 0.24 4.12 22.50
CA VAL A 35 0.46 2.90 21.72
C VAL A 35 -0.79 2.56 20.94
N GLN A 36 -0.65 2.40 19.64
CA GLN A 36 -1.71 2.02 18.70
C GLN A 36 -1.33 0.72 17.99
N LEU A 37 -2.27 -0.16 17.84
CA LEU A 37 -2.16 -1.37 17.05
C LEU A 37 -2.99 -1.20 15.78
N PHE A 38 -2.38 -1.46 14.65
CA PHE A 38 -3.03 -1.51 13.34
C PHE A 38 -3.06 -2.93 12.84
N VAL A 39 -4.17 -3.31 12.23
CA VAL A 39 -4.35 -4.60 11.54
C VAL A 39 -4.85 -4.29 10.13
N PHE A 40 -4.22 -4.93 9.14
CA PHE A 40 -4.57 -4.81 7.72
C PHE A 40 -4.86 -6.20 7.18
N ALA A 41 -6.04 -6.42 6.67
CA ALA A 41 -6.47 -7.70 6.10
C ALA A 41 -6.96 -7.47 4.65
N PRO A 42 -6.13 -7.72 3.64
CA PRO A 42 -6.51 -7.54 2.25
C PRO A 42 -7.30 -8.74 1.71
N LEU A 43 -8.32 -8.47 0.92
CA LEU A 43 -9.03 -9.42 0.08
C LEU A 43 -8.71 -9.09 -1.37
N GLY A 44 -7.95 -9.95 -2.04
CA GLY A 44 -7.49 -9.75 -3.41
C GLY A 44 -8.42 -10.39 -4.43
N PHE A 45 -8.55 -9.72 -5.58
CA PHE A 45 -9.21 -10.22 -6.79
C PHE A 45 -8.29 -9.86 -7.95
N HIS A 46 -7.45 -10.81 -8.33
CA HIS A 46 -6.40 -10.63 -9.33
C HIS A 46 -6.76 -11.36 -10.61
N GLU A 47 -6.59 -10.70 -11.73
CA GLU A 47 -6.84 -11.23 -13.06
C GLU A 47 -5.62 -10.99 -13.94
N GLN A 48 -5.20 -11.99 -14.67
CA GLN A 48 -4.17 -11.91 -15.71
C GLN A 48 -4.74 -12.48 -17.00
N ILE A 49 -4.50 -11.78 -18.10
CA ILE A 49 -4.74 -12.27 -19.45
C ILE A 49 -3.36 -12.36 -20.11
N ASP A 50 -2.93 -13.58 -20.41
CA ASP A 50 -1.65 -13.86 -21.04
C ASP A 50 -1.86 -14.76 -22.27
N HIS A 51 -1.43 -14.31 -23.44
CA HIS A 51 -1.64 -15.03 -24.73
C HIS A 51 -3.10 -15.48 -24.96
N GLY A 52 -4.08 -14.68 -24.48
CA GLY A 52 -5.51 -15.00 -24.57
C GLY A 52 -6.01 -15.98 -23.50
N LEU A 53 -5.13 -16.52 -22.66
CA LEU A 53 -5.49 -17.34 -21.51
C LEU A 53 -5.78 -16.43 -20.31
N LYS A 54 -6.96 -16.61 -19.70
CA LYS A 54 -7.38 -15.85 -18.54
C LYS A 54 -7.14 -16.66 -17.27
N SER A 55 -6.38 -16.08 -16.35
CA SER A 55 -6.17 -16.59 -14.99
C SER A 55 -6.82 -15.64 -13.98
N PHE A 56 -7.53 -16.19 -13.01
CA PHE A 56 -8.18 -15.43 -11.95
C PHE A 56 -7.90 -16.06 -10.60
N VAL A 57 -7.48 -15.23 -9.63
CA VAL A 57 -7.21 -15.63 -8.24
C VAL A 57 -7.93 -14.70 -7.30
N SER A 58 -8.63 -15.24 -6.31
CA SER A 58 -9.31 -14.44 -5.29
C SER A 58 -9.23 -15.07 -3.91
N GLY A 59 -9.24 -14.23 -2.88
CA GLY A 59 -9.22 -14.68 -1.49
C GLY A 59 -8.50 -13.70 -0.57
N ILE A 60 -8.23 -14.18 0.65
CA ILE A 60 -7.50 -13.40 1.66
C ILE A 60 -6.02 -13.36 1.27
N GLY A 61 -5.43 -12.15 1.32
CA GLY A 61 -4.00 -11.94 1.17
C GLY A 61 -3.25 -12.04 2.49
N ASP A 62 -2.01 -11.55 2.51
CA ASP A 62 -1.18 -11.56 3.72
C ASP A 62 -1.66 -10.49 4.71
N VAL A 63 -2.09 -10.91 5.90
CA VAL A 63 -2.50 -10.02 6.98
C VAL A 63 -1.26 -9.37 7.59
N SER A 64 -1.33 -8.08 7.89
CA SER A 64 -0.26 -7.36 8.56
C SER A 64 -0.72 -6.75 9.87
N THR A 65 0.14 -6.78 10.88
CA THR A 65 -0.06 -6.16 12.19
C THR A 65 1.10 -5.23 12.49
N ILE A 66 0.81 -3.97 12.83
CA ILE A 66 1.81 -2.94 13.12
C ILE A 66 1.47 -2.26 14.44
N ALA A 67 2.43 -2.16 15.34
CA ALA A 67 2.30 -1.42 16.58
C ALA A 67 3.11 -0.12 16.50
N ASN A 68 2.44 1.03 16.65
CA ASN A 68 3.06 2.34 16.63
C ASN A 68 3.05 2.99 18.01
N VAL A 69 4.16 3.62 18.35
CA VAL A 69 4.33 4.42 19.57
C VAL A 69 4.40 5.90 19.19
N THR A 70 3.56 6.70 19.83
CA THR A 70 3.60 8.16 19.70
C THR A 70 4.79 8.70 20.52
N LEU A 71 5.82 9.15 19.83
CA LEU A 71 7.01 9.77 20.45
C LEU A 71 6.72 11.22 20.87
N PHE A 72 5.99 11.93 20.03
CA PHE A 72 5.65 13.33 20.27
C PHE A 72 4.23 13.64 19.77
N ASN A 73 3.44 14.31 20.58
CA ASN A 73 2.12 14.82 20.21
C ASN A 73 1.87 16.17 20.86
N SER A 74 1.84 17.23 20.08
CA SER A 74 1.48 18.56 20.54
C SER A 74 0.00 18.91 20.32
N GLY A 75 -0.78 17.95 19.78
CA GLY A 75 -2.18 18.14 19.40
C GLY A 75 -3.12 18.37 20.57
N ASP A 76 -2.75 17.88 21.76
CA ASP A 76 -3.55 18.00 22.98
C ASP A 76 -3.42 19.40 23.66
N SER A 77 -2.51 20.24 23.19
CA SER A 77 -2.34 21.59 23.70
C SER A 77 -3.31 22.56 23.00
N LEU A 78 -4.29 23.08 23.73
CA LEU A 78 -5.34 23.96 23.21
C LEU A 78 -4.80 25.26 22.60
N ASN A 79 -3.63 25.73 23.07
CA ASN A 79 -3.08 27.04 22.72
C ASN A 79 -2.02 27.02 21.61
N LYS A 80 -1.68 25.84 21.03
CA LYS A 80 -0.67 25.75 19.98
C LYS A 80 -1.28 25.89 18.59
N THR A 81 -0.83 26.89 17.86
CA THR A 81 -1.19 27.10 16.45
C THR A 81 -0.61 26.01 15.55
N TRP A 82 0.56 25.49 15.92
CA TRP A 82 1.20 24.36 15.30
C TRP A 82 0.91 23.07 16.06
N LYS A 83 0.37 22.08 15.35
CA LYS A 83 0.13 20.74 15.87
C LYS A 83 1.08 19.78 15.18
N ASN A 84 1.77 18.98 15.97
CA ASN A 84 2.79 18.06 15.50
C ASN A 84 2.60 16.69 16.17
N ASN A 85 2.61 15.63 15.37
CA ASN A 85 2.51 14.26 15.84
C ASN A 85 3.57 13.42 15.14
N VAL A 86 4.39 12.71 15.92
CA VAL A 86 5.44 11.81 15.43
C VAL A 86 5.22 10.44 16.03
N GLN A 87 5.16 9.42 15.18
CA GLN A 87 5.01 8.03 15.58
C GLN A 87 6.07 7.19 14.90
N ILE A 88 6.54 6.17 15.61
CA ILE A 88 7.42 5.13 15.08
C ILE A 88 6.83 3.77 15.44
N GLY A 89 6.95 2.82 14.54
CA GLY A 89 6.40 1.50 14.76
C GLY A 89 7.15 0.38 14.08
N GLY A 90 6.71 -0.80 14.41
CA GLY A 90 7.16 -2.03 13.80
C GLY A 90 6.02 -3.04 13.74
N GLY A 91 6.13 -3.97 12.81
CA GLY A 91 5.09 -4.94 12.58
C GLY A 91 5.55 -6.18 11.87
N ILE A 92 4.60 -7.09 11.69
CA ILE A 92 4.79 -8.37 11.02
C ILE A 92 3.70 -8.51 9.96
N LYS A 93 4.10 -8.92 8.78
CA LYS A 93 3.22 -9.44 7.75
C LYS A 93 3.20 -10.96 7.84
N TRP A 94 2.04 -11.54 8.03
CA TRP A 94 1.81 -12.96 8.20
C TRP A 94 1.49 -13.63 6.87
N PRO A 95 2.03 -14.81 6.56
CA PRO A 95 1.77 -15.50 5.29
C PRO A 95 0.41 -16.20 5.31
N THR A 96 -0.67 -15.42 5.45
CA THR A 96 -2.05 -15.91 5.47
C THR A 96 -2.65 -16.05 4.09
N GLY A 97 -2.10 -15.36 3.10
CA GLY A 97 -2.52 -15.44 1.72
C GLY A 97 -2.01 -16.71 1.03
N LYS A 98 -2.77 -17.20 0.08
CA LYS A 98 -2.36 -18.36 -0.71
C LYS A 98 -1.20 -17.97 -1.64
N TYR A 99 -0.13 -18.79 -1.63
CA TYR A 99 1.05 -18.61 -2.47
C TYR A 99 1.30 -19.78 -3.44
N LYS A 100 0.58 -20.89 -3.36
CA LYS A 100 0.82 -22.11 -4.13
C LYS A 100 -0.24 -22.36 -5.20
N GLU A 101 -0.88 -21.34 -5.71
CA GLU A 101 -1.83 -21.56 -6.77
C GLU A 101 -1.08 -21.90 -8.07
N LEU A 102 -1.32 -23.12 -8.54
CA LEU A 102 -0.80 -23.67 -9.78
C LEU A 102 -1.97 -23.71 -10.75
N ASN A 103 -1.80 -23.22 -11.96
CA ASN A 103 -2.57 -23.72 -13.09
C ASN A 103 -2.04 -25.10 -13.42
N ALA A 104 -2.87 -25.97 -14.01
CA ALA A 104 -2.61 -27.39 -14.21
C ALA A 104 -1.24 -27.73 -14.86
N GLU A 105 -0.55 -26.77 -15.44
CA GLU A 105 0.70 -26.93 -16.14
C GLU A 105 1.80 -25.91 -15.80
N GLN A 106 1.50 -24.81 -15.09
CA GLN A 106 2.49 -23.77 -14.78
C GLN A 106 2.23 -23.11 -13.44
N GLN A 107 3.30 -22.80 -12.70
CA GLN A 107 3.24 -21.97 -11.52
C GLN A 107 2.80 -20.57 -11.93
N LEU A 108 1.71 -20.07 -11.33
CA LEU A 108 1.26 -18.70 -11.55
C LEU A 108 2.37 -17.70 -11.24
N ASN A 109 2.41 -16.62 -12.01
CA ASN A 109 3.31 -15.50 -11.76
C ASN A 109 3.27 -15.11 -10.27
N PRO A 110 4.42 -15.01 -9.57
CA PRO A 110 4.48 -14.63 -8.16
C PRO A 110 3.70 -13.37 -7.83
N ASN A 111 3.62 -12.41 -8.75
CA ASN A 111 2.87 -11.15 -8.56
C ASN A 111 1.34 -11.36 -8.56
N LEU A 112 0.83 -12.42 -9.18
CA LEU A 112 -0.59 -12.72 -9.21
C LEU A 112 -1.07 -13.42 -7.92
N GLN A 113 -0.15 -13.99 -7.16
CA GLN A 113 -0.45 -14.68 -5.92
C GLN A 113 -1.08 -13.72 -4.88
N LEU A 114 -1.97 -14.24 -4.04
CA LEU A 114 -2.61 -13.46 -2.98
C LEU A 114 -1.68 -13.19 -1.79
N GLY A 115 -0.70 -14.04 -1.58
CA GLY A 115 0.29 -13.91 -0.52
C GLY A 115 1.70 -14.13 -1.02
N THR A 116 2.69 -13.84 -0.19
CA THR A 116 4.11 -14.06 -0.49
C THR A 116 4.64 -15.39 0.01
N GLY A 117 3.87 -16.06 0.89
CA GLY A 117 4.28 -17.29 1.55
C GLY A 117 5.41 -17.12 2.56
N SER A 118 5.77 -15.88 2.91
CA SER A 118 6.81 -15.55 3.89
C SER A 118 6.30 -14.65 5.01
N THR A 119 6.86 -14.80 6.21
CA THR A 119 6.68 -13.86 7.31
C THR A 119 7.66 -12.71 7.13
N ASP A 120 7.18 -11.49 7.01
CA ASP A 120 8.01 -10.32 6.75
C ASP A 120 7.95 -9.32 7.90
N ILE A 121 9.01 -8.52 8.04
CA ILE A 121 9.13 -7.49 9.08
C ILE A 121 8.83 -6.13 8.47
N ILE A 122 8.06 -5.31 9.17
CA ILE A 122 7.68 -3.96 8.74
C ILE A 122 8.22 -2.97 9.77
N LEU A 123 8.82 -1.89 9.27
CA LEU A 123 9.10 -0.66 10.03
C LEU A 123 8.23 0.45 9.51
N ASP A 124 7.66 1.25 10.42
CA ASP A 124 6.73 2.33 10.09
C ASP A 124 7.12 3.62 10.82
N PHE A 125 7.07 4.73 10.10
CA PHE A 125 7.27 6.08 10.63
C PHE A 125 6.17 6.98 10.09
N ILE A 126 5.46 7.67 11.00
CA ILE A 126 4.40 8.61 10.65
C ILE A 126 4.72 9.97 11.27
N HIS A 127 4.71 11.00 10.45
CA HIS A 127 4.83 12.38 10.88
C HIS A 127 3.67 13.21 10.33
N THR A 128 2.93 13.86 11.21
CA THR A 128 1.88 14.80 10.83
C THR A 128 2.17 16.15 11.45
N ILE A 129 2.29 17.18 10.64
CA ILE A 129 2.39 18.57 11.08
C ILE A 129 1.22 19.35 10.49
N ARG A 130 0.58 20.18 11.33
CA ARG A 130 -0.55 21.03 10.93
C ARG A 130 -0.42 22.43 11.53
N HIS A 131 -0.60 23.41 10.67
CA HIS A 131 -0.74 24.82 11.07
C HIS A 131 -2.14 25.29 10.71
N ARG A 132 -2.96 25.57 11.74
CA ARG A 132 -4.37 25.95 11.57
C ARG A 132 -5.12 24.93 10.70
N LYS A 133 -5.39 25.30 9.43
CA LYS A 133 -6.19 24.52 8.47
C LYS A 133 -5.35 23.74 7.47
N VAL A 134 -4.06 24.01 7.35
CA VAL A 134 -3.16 23.32 6.43
C VAL A 134 -2.25 22.35 7.15
N GLY A 135 -1.96 21.25 6.57
CA GLY A 135 -1.06 20.26 7.15
C GLY A 135 -0.36 19.40 6.13
N LEU A 136 0.66 18.73 6.61
CA LEU A 136 1.45 17.76 5.89
C LEU A 136 1.46 16.46 6.69
N ASN A 137 1.18 15.37 6.04
CA ASN A 137 1.33 14.03 6.60
C ASN A 137 2.36 13.27 5.78
N THR A 138 3.37 12.71 6.42
CA THR A 138 4.38 11.86 5.82
C THR A 138 4.36 10.50 6.50
N ASN A 139 4.26 9.44 5.71
CA ASN A 139 4.40 8.06 6.18
C ASN A 139 5.54 7.39 5.41
N ILE A 140 6.45 6.78 6.13
CA ILE A 140 7.56 6.00 5.59
C ILE A 140 7.42 4.58 6.10
N LEU A 141 7.33 3.63 5.18
CA LEU A 141 7.23 2.21 5.49
C LEU A 141 8.36 1.47 4.82
N TYR A 142 9.07 0.65 5.58
CA TYR A 142 10.08 -0.27 5.05
C TYR A 142 9.70 -1.71 5.41
N GLN A 143 9.64 -2.57 4.40
CA GLN A 143 9.32 -3.98 4.55
C GLN A 143 10.51 -4.84 4.18
N PHE A 144 10.97 -5.62 5.15
CA PHE A 144 11.98 -6.67 4.96
C PHE A 144 11.29 -7.97 4.61
N ASN A 145 11.39 -8.39 3.36
CA ASN A 145 10.82 -9.64 2.91
C ASN A 145 11.77 -10.80 3.18
N ASN A 146 11.23 -11.91 3.65
CA ASN A 146 11.97 -13.16 3.88
C ASN A 146 11.81 -14.12 2.70
N VAL A 147 12.57 -15.20 2.76
CA VAL A 147 12.46 -16.31 1.80
C VAL A 147 11.27 -17.18 2.16
N ASN A 148 10.44 -17.53 1.20
CA ASN A 148 9.33 -18.45 1.40
C ASN A 148 9.75 -19.93 1.22
N SER A 149 8.82 -20.87 1.42
CA SER A 149 9.06 -22.32 1.31
C SER A 149 9.49 -22.77 -0.10
N ASN A 150 9.24 -21.96 -1.13
CA ASN A 150 9.64 -22.24 -2.51
C ASN A 150 10.99 -21.61 -2.88
N HIS A 151 11.78 -21.21 -1.88
CA HIS A 151 13.06 -20.51 -2.07
C HIS A 151 12.96 -19.21 -2.87
N PHE A 152 11.75 -18.63 -2.93
CA PHE A 152 11.51 -17.33 -3.55
C PHE A 152 11.53 -16.25 -2.47
N LYS A 153 12.24 -15.16 -2.74
CA LYS A 153 12.30 -13.96 -1.91
C LYS A 153 11.83 -12.76 -2.71
N PHE A 154 10.74 -12.16 -2.30
CA PHE A 154 10.35 -10.85 -2.81
C PHE A 154 11.38 -9.80 -2.43
N GLY A 155 11.64 -8.83 -3.30
CA GLY A 155 12.51 -7.71 -2.99
C GLY A 155 12.00 -6.90 -1.79
N ASN A 156 12.93 -6.40 -0.96
CA ASN A 156 12.53 -5.50 0.11
C ASN A 156 11.90 -4.23 -0.48
N LYS A 157 10.92 -3.68 0.25
CA LYS A 157 10.11 -2.56 -0.22
C LYS A 157 10.27 -1.35 0.69
N CYS A 158 10.53 -0.19 0.08
CA CYS A 158 10.48 1.10 0.75
C CYS A 158 9.38 1.94 0.11
N SER A 159 8.47 2.47 0.90
CA SER A 159 7.45 3.40 0.42
C SER A 159 7.44 4.68 1.25
N VAL A 160 7.34 5.82 0.58
CA VAL A 160 7.22 7.14 1.17
C VAL A 160 5.99 7.82 0.61
N ASN A 161 5.05 8.14 1.48
CA ASN A 161 3.85 8.89 1.16
C ASN A 161 3.90 10.25 1.83
N THR A 162 3.77 11.32 1.08
CA THR A 162 3.67 12.67 1.63
C THR A 162 2.45 13.35 1.05
N ASN A 163 1.51 13.76 1.92
CA ASN A 163 0.26 14.39 1.53
C ASN A 163 0.15 15.75 2.20
N PHE A 164 -0.02 16.79 1.40
CA PHE A 164 -0.45 18.11 1.82
C PHE A 164 -1.97 18.15 1.83
N PHE A 165 -2.58 18.61 2.90
CA PHE A 165 -4.03 18.67 3.06
C PHE A 165 -4.50 20.02 3.60
N TYR A 166 -5.75 20.37 3.23
CA TYR A 166 -6.45 21.52 3.77
C TYR A 166 -7.68 21.06 4.55
N TRP A 167 -7.74 21.39 5.83
CA TRP A 167 -8.85 21.04 6.74
C TRP A 167 -9.92 22.13 6.73
N LYS A 168 -11.09 21.86 6.19
CA LYS A 168 -12.25 22.78 6.19
C LYS A 168 -13.41 22.17 6.95
N THR A 169 -13.74 22.75 8.09
CA THR A 169 -14.95 22.38 8.85
C THR A 169 -16.13 23.20 8.36
N ILE A 170 -17.23 22.55 8.07
CA ILE A 170 -18.49 23.14 7.61
C ILE A 170 -19.58 22.57 8.53
N GLN A 171 -20.08 23.37 9.46
CA GLN A 171 -21.09 22.93 10.46
C GLN A 171 -20.71 21.62 11.16
N SER A 172 -21.36 20.49 10.80
CA SER A 172 -21.21 19.18 11.43
C SER A 172 -20.25 18.24 10.74
N TYR A 173 -19.66 18.63 9.61
CA TYR A 173 -18.72 17.80 8.84
C TYR A 173 -17.43 18.55 8.51
N SER A 174 -16.39 17.81 8.18
CA SER A 174 -15.12 18.38 7.73
C SER A 174 -14.70 17.76 6.38
N LEU A 175 -14.19 18.61 5.51
CA LEU A 175 -13.61 18.22 4.22
C LEU A 175 -12.09 18.36 4.28
N LEU A 176 -11.39 17.37 3.76
CA LEU A 176 -9.93 17.37 3.60
C LEU A 176 -9.57 17.10 2.14
N PRO A 177 -9.57 18.10 1.24
CA PRO A 177 -8.87 17.98 -0.02
C PRO A 177 -7.38 17.83 0.24
N SER A 178 -6.73 16.98 -0.56
CA SER A 178 -5.32 16.68 -0.43
C SER A 178 -4.64 16.49 -1.79
N ILE A 179 -3.37 16.85 -1.83
CA ILE A 179 -2.45 16.53 -2.92
C ILE A 179 -1.23 15.88 -2.33
N GLY A 180 -0.70 14.86 -3.00
CA GLY A 180 0.42 14.12 -2.45
C GLY A 180 1.38 13.57 -3.48
N ILE A 181 2.48 13.04 -2.97
CA ILE A 181 3.50 12.32 -3.71
C ILE A 181 3.67 10.97 -3.03
N HIS A 182 3.69 9.93 -3.83
CA HIS A 182 3.97 8.56 -3.41
C HIS A 182 5.20 8.06 -4.16
N TYR A 183 6.25 7.73 -3.42
CA TYR A 183 7.46 7.09 -3.91
C TYR A 183 7.51 5.66 -3.41
N GLU A 184 7.81 4.73 -4.29
CA GLU A 184 7.99 3.32 -3.97
C GLU A 184 9.29 2.82 -4.62
N ASN A 185 10.08 2.09 -3.85
CA ASN A 185 11.27 1.40 -4.30
C ASN A 185 11.20 -0.06 -3.87
N ASN A 186 11.15 -0.96 -4.84
CA ASN A 186 11.17 -2.40 -4.66
C ASN A 186 12.52 -2.93 -5.13
N GLN A 187 13.23 -3.63 -4.26
CA GLN A 187 14.44 -4.36 -4.65
C GLN A 187 14.09 -5.51 -5.59
N TYR A 188 15.09 -6.06 -6.28
CA TYR A 188 14.89 -7.23 -7.13
C TYR A 188 14.48 -8.45 -6.32
N ASN A 189 13.54 -9.22 -6.87
CA ASN A 189 13.19 -10.55 -6.36
C ASN A 189 14.35 -11.51 -6.54
N LYS A 190 14.38 -12.56 -5.75
CA LYS A 190 15.37 -13.63 -5.85
C LYS A 190 14.68 -15.00 -5.84
N HIS A 191 15.15 -15.89 -6.67
CA HIS A 191 14.77 -17.31 -6.63
C HIS A 191 16.02 -18.13 -6.35
N TYR A 192 16.05 -18.83 -5.23
CA TYR A 192 17.29 -19.34 -4.62
C TYR A 192 18.28 -18.18 -4.40
N LYS A 193 19.48 -18.24 -5.05
CA LYS A 193 20.50 -17.18 -5.01
C LYS A 193 20.49 -16.29 -6.24
N THR A 194 19.66 -16.62 -7.25
CA THR A 194 19.62 -15.89 -8.52
C THR A 194 18.73 -14.67 -8.41
N VAL A 195 19.25 -13.53 -8.82
CA VAL A 195 18.52 -12.25 -8.88
C VAL A 195 17.68 -12.21 -10.15
N LEU A 196 16.41 -11.86 -10.04
CA LEU A 196 15.47 -11.73 -11.16
C LEU A 196 15.45 -10.26 -11.62
N ASN A 197 16.27 -9.93 -12.60
CA ASN A 197 16.46 -8.56 -13.09
C ASN A 197 15.21 -7.96 -13.77
N THR A 198 14.22 -8.78 -14.09
CA THR A 198 12.92 -8.35 -14.63
C THR A 198 11.92 -7.91 -13.56
N SER A 199 12.32 -7.99 -12.30
CA SER A 199 11.50 -7.60 -11.15
C SER A 199 12.04 -6.34 -10.47
N GLY A 200 11.30 -5.81 -9.49
CA GLY A 200 11.72 -4.64 -8.73
C GLY A 200 11.57 -3.32 -9.52
N GLY A 201 12.19 -2.28 -9.01
CA GLY A 201 12.17 -0.96 -9.65
C GLY A 201 11.65 0.14 -8.74
N GLN A 202 11.64 1.35 -9.27
CA GLN A 202 11.21 2.56 -8.57
C GLN A 202 10.00 3.15 -9.27
N SER A 203 9.07 3.69 -8.51
CA SER A 203 7.94 4.44 -9.05
C SER A 203 7.69 5.71 -8.24
N LEU A 204 7.36 6.78 -8.94
CA LEU A 204 6.92 8.04 -8.38
C LEU A 204 5.52 8.34 -8.91
N GLN A 205 4.58 8.60 -8.02
CA GLN A 205 3.19 8.90 -8.36
C GLN A 205 2.77 10.18 -7.65
N THR A 206 1.96 11.00 -8.30
CA THR A 206 1.22 12.08 -7.64
C THR A 206 -0.16 11.59 -7.25
N SER A 207 -0.75 12.19 -6.23
CA SER A 207 -2.10 11.84 -5.80
C SER A 207 -2.97 13.05 -5.58
N LEU A 208 -4.24 12.91 -5.90
CA LEU A 208 -5.30 13.86 -5.55
C LEU A 208 -6.35 13.12 -4.75
N GLY A 209 -6.74 13.69 -3.62
CA GLY A 209 -7.70 13.07 -2.71
C GLY A 209 -8.66 14.06 -2.10
N ILE A 210 -9.76 13.53 -1.61
CA ILE A 210 -10.71 14.26 -0.78
C ILE A 210 -11.31 13.31 0.25
N ASP A 211 -11.29 13.73 1.52
CA ASP A 211 -11.91 13.00 2.61
C ASP A 211 -13.04 13.83 3.21
N LEU A 212 -14.16 13.18 3.47
CA LEU A 212 -15.32 13.72 4.18
C LEU A 212 -15.40 13.06 5.56
N TYR A 213 -15.30 13.86 6.61
CA TYR A 213 -15.45 13.41 8.00
C TYR A 213 -16.83 13.79 8.54
N LEU A 214 -17.61 12.78 8.93
CA LEU A 214 -18.93 12.89 9.53
C LEU A 214 -18.85 12.28 10.92
N ARG A 215 -18.89 13.03 11.98
CA ARG A 215 -18.82 12.52 13.37
C ARG A 215 -18.00 11.23 13.57
N ARG A 216 -18.63 10.05 13.32
CA ARG A 216 -18.02 8.73 13.49
C ARG A 216 -17.57 8.05 12.19
N VAL A 217 -17.97 8.59 11.05
CA VAL A 217 -17.68 7.99 9.73
C VAL A 217 -16.82 8.95 8.94
N SER A 218 -15.82 8.43 8.25
CA SER A 218 -15.16 9.18 7.18
C SER A 218 -15.14 8.36 5.89
N ILE A 219 -15.36 9.05 4.79
CA ILE A 219 -15.33 8.49 3.45
C ILE A 219 -14.31 9.29 2.67
N GLY A 220 -13.40 8.60 1.98
CA GLY A 220 -12.40 9.26 1.16
C GLY A 220 -12.22 8.58 -0.18
N VAL A 221 -11.83 9.38 -1.14
CA VAL A 221 -11.43 8.95 -2.48
C VAL A 221 -10.07 9.56 -2.79
N ASN A 222 -9.17 8.74 -3.31
CA ASN A 222 -7.84 9.15 -3.72
C ASN A 222 -7.51 8.51 -5.07
N THR A 223 -6.96 9.31 -5.97
CA THR A 223 -6.47 8.86 -7.27
C THR A 223 -4.98 9.13 -7.36
N GLN A 224 -4.20 8.12 -7.70
CA GLN A 224 -2.76 8.21 -7.93
C GLN A 224 -2.48 8.11 -9.42
N VAL A 225 -1.60 8.98 -9.90
CA VAL A 225 -1.18 9.10 -11.29
C VAL A 225 0.32 8.86 -11.34
N PRO A 226 0.82 7.89 -12.12
CA PRO A 226 2.26 7.67 -12.26
C PRO A 226 2.91 8.86 -12.99
N ILE A 227 4.05 9.33 -12.45
CA ILE A 227 4.88 10.38 -13.04
C ILE A 227 6.17 9.79 -13.60
N TYR A 228 6.74 8.83 -12.87
CA TYR A 228 8.01 8.19 -13.21
C TYR A 228 8.02 6.73 -12.80
N GLN A 229 8.65 5.91 -13.63
CA GLN A 229 8.87 4.51 -13.38
C GLN A 229 10.20 4.07 -14.00
N SER A 230 11.04 3.37 -13.22
CA SER A 230 12.36 2.93 -13.70
C SER A 230 12.33 1.60 -14.45
N ASN A 231 11.30 0.77 -14.22
CA ASN A 231 11.16 -0.52 -14.89
C ASN A 231 10.13 -0.39 -16.01
N HIS A 232 10.60 -0.36 -17.27
CA HIS A 232 9.75 -0.19 -18.45
C HIS A 232 9.06 -1.49 -18.89
N LEU A 233 9.33 -2.63 -18.23
CA LEU A 233 8.64 -3.89 -18.51
C LEU A 233 7.21 -3.95 -17.94
N ILE A 234 6.89 -3.01 -17.03
CA ILE A 234 5.58 -2.94 -16.38
C ILE A 234 5.13 -1.49 -16.37
N ASP A 235 4.09 -1.16 -17.12
CA ASP A 235 3.49 0.18 -17.09
C ASP A 235 2.41 0.25 -16.00
N ASN A 236 2.64 1.09 -15.00
CA ASN A 236 1.62 1.37 -13.97
C ASN A 236 0.59 2.37 -14.50
N ASN A 237 -0.66 1.97 -14.46
CA ASN A 237 -1.79 2.86 -14.73
C ASN A 237 -2.30 3.56 -13.46
N PHE A 238 -3.37 4.35 -13.61
CA PHE A 238 -4.05 5.03 -12.52
C PHE A 238 -4.44 4.05 -11.42
N LYS A 239 -4.19 4.46 -10.15
CA LYS A 239 -4.67 3.75 -8.97
C LYS A 239 -5.78 4.56 -8.32
N HIS A 240 -6.96 3.97 -8.17
CA HIS A 240 -8.07 4.59 -7.48
C HIS A 240 -8.29 3.88 -6.14
N ASN A 241 -8.34 4.64 -5.05
CA ASN A 241 -8.63 4.14 -3.73
C ASN A 241 -9.90 4.80 -3.20
N ILE A 242 -10.83 3.99 -2.72
CA ILE A 242 -12.01 4.44 -1.97
C ILE A 242 -11.91 3.82 -0.60
N HIS A 243 -12.09 4.62 0.45
CA HIS A 243 -12.06 4.10 1.80
C HIS A 243 -13.24 4.61 2.62
N LEU A 244 -13.69 3.76 3.53
CA LEU A 244 -14.68 4.05 4.54
C LEU A 244 -14.05 3.72 5.90
N LEU A 245 -14.06 4.68 6.81
CA LEU A 245 -13.56 4.49 8.18
C LEU A 245 -14.70 4.74 9.17
N TYR A 246 -14.85 3.85 10.14
CA TYR A 246 -15.75 4.01 11.27
C TYR A 246 -14.93 4.16 12.57
N ASN A 247 -15.23 5.19 13.36
CA ASN A 247 -14.61 5.43 14.66
C ASN A 247 -15.62 5.04 15.76
N PHE A 248 -15.26 4.07 16.57
CA PHE A 248 -16.04 3.59 17.72
C PHE A 248 -16.03 4.56 18.89
#